data_739e09f62df3969782d0aca1649e70be
#
_entry.id   739e09f62df3969782d0aca1649e70be
#
_cell.length_a   1.000
_cell.length_b   1.000
_cell.length_c   1.000
_cell.angle_alpha   90.00
_cell.angle_beta   90.00
_cell.angle_gamma   90.00
#
_symmetry.space_group_name_H-M   'P 1'
#
loop_
_entity.id
_entity.type
_entity.pdbx_description
1 polymer ?
#
loop_
_entity_poly.entity_id
_entity_poly.type
_entity_poly.pdbx_seq_one_letter_code
_entity_poly.pdbx_strand_id
1 'polypeptide(L)'
;MAAATVEIYTWSMCPFCVRAKALLNKKGVPFTEYCIDGDEAARDEMAKRSRGHRTLPQIFINDQHIGGCTELYELEQEGRLNLLLEAKSA
;
A
#
# COMPACT_ATOMS: atom_id res chain seq x y z
N MET A 1 -10.39 -16.22 -10.57
CA MET A 1 -11.05 -15.21 -9.75
C MET A 1 -10.07 -14.11 -9.43
N ALA A 2 -10.53 -12.89 -9.55
CA ALA A 2 -9.67 -11.74 -9.32
C ALA A 2 -9.48 -11.54 -7.81
N ALA A 3 -8.22 -11.48 -7.38
CA ALA A 3 -7.89 -11.01 -6.05
C ALA A 3 -7.97 -9.49 -6.02
N ALA A 4 -7.90 -8.91 -4.84
CA ALA A 4 -7.81 -7.45 -4.72
C ALA A 4 -6.55 -6.95 -5.43
N THR A 5 -6.65 -5.78 -6.04
CA THR A 5 -5.49 -5.11 -6.63
C THR A 5 -4.81 -4.30 -5.53
N VAL A 6 -3.57 -4.69 -5.19
CA VAL A 6 -2.81 -4.04 -4.13
C VAL A 6 -1.62 -3.33 -4.73
N GLU A 7 -1.47 -2.05 -4.41
CA GLU A 7 -0.36 -1.23 -4.89
C GLU A 7 0.31 -0.56 -3.70
N ILE A 8 1.63 -0.50 -3.72
CA ILE A 8 2.39 0.15 -2.66
C ILE A 8 3.50 1.00 -3.26
N TYR A 9 3.56 2.25 -2.85
CA TYR A 9 4.67 3.14 -3.19
C TYR A 9 5.71 3.06 -2.09
N THR A 10 6.96 2.88 -2.47
CA THR A 10 8.06 2.65 -1.52
C THR A 10 9.29 3.46 -1.87
N TRP A 11 10.24 3.41 -0.96
CA TRP A 11 11.57 3.97 -1.13
C TRP A 11 12.57 2.90 -0.69
N SER A 12 13.75 2.84 -1.29
CA SER A 12 14.69 1.76 -1.01
C SER A 12 15.23 1.77 0.43
N MET A 13 15.34 2.95 1.05
CA MET A 13 15.81 3.09 2.42
C MET A 13 14.66 3.43 3.35
N CYS A 14 13.67 2.56 3.42
CA CYS A 14 12.45 2.83 4.17
C CYS A 14 12.08 1.64 5.04
N PRO A 15 12.41 1.67 6.34
CA PRO A 15 12.06 0.57 7.24
C PRO A 15 10.56 0.31 7.30
N PHE A 16 9.74 1.36 7.28
CA PHE A 16 8.28 1.19 7.29
C PHE A 16 7.78 0.54 6.01
N CYS A 17 8.42 0.82 4.88
CA CYS A 17 8.08 0.13 3.63
C CYS A 17 8.37 -1.36 3.73
N VAL A 18 9.51 -1.72 4.31
CA VAL A 18 9.87 -3.13 4.53
C VAL A 18 8.83 -3.82 5.39
N ARG A 19 8.40 -3.18 6.47
CA ARG A 19 7.41 -3.75 7.39
C ARG A 19 6.05 -3.91 6.70
N ALA A 20 5.63 -2.94 5.92
CA ALA A 20 4.36 -3.02 5.21
C ALA A 20 4.39 -4.16 4.18
N LYS A 21 5.48 -4.28 3.42
CA LYS A 21 5.60 -5.37 2.45
C LYS A 21 5.64 -6.73 3.14
N ALA A 22 6.28 -6.81 4.32
CA ALA A 22 6.32 -8.07 5.07
C ALA A 22 4.91 -8.51 5.47
N LEU A 23 4.06 -7.59 5.89
CA LEU A 23 2.68 -7.92 6.23
C LEU A 23 1.91 -8.41 5.00
N LEU A 24 2.05 -7.72 3.87
CA LEU A 24 1.38 -8.14 2.64
C LEU A 24 1.85 -9.52 2.19
N ASN A 25 3.15 -9.81 2.31
CA ASN A 25 3.70 -11.12 1.99
C ASN A 25 3.14 -12.19 2.94
N LYS A 26 3.02 -11.87 4.22
CA LYS A 26 2.46 -12.79 5.21
C LYS A 26 1.00 -13.12 4.88
N LYS A 27 0.28 -12.16 4.33
CA LYS A 27 -1.11 -12.37 3.90
C LYS A 27 -1.21 -13.19 2.62
N GLY A 28 -0.10 -13.40 1.93
CA GLY A 28 -0.09 -14.20 0.71
C GLY A 28 -0.72 -13.51 -0.50
N VAL A 29 -0.80 -12.19 -0.49
CA VAL A 29 -1.41 -11.46 -1.60
C VAL A 29 -0.33 -10.87 -2.51
N PRO A 30 -0.50 -10.97 -3.82
CA PRO A 30 0.40 -10.28 -4.73
C PRO A 30 0.15 -8.77 -4.67
N PHE A 31 1.21 -7.99 -4.84
CA PHE A 31 1.08 -6.55 -4.90
C PHE A 31 2.06 -5.97 -5.92
N THR A 32 1.71 -4.79 -6.42
CA THR A 32 2.59 -4.04 -7.31
C THR A 32 3.33 -3.00 -6.47
N GLU A 33 4.65 -3.02 -6.56
CA GLU A 33 5.48 -2.07 -5.84
C GLU A 33 6.02 -1.01 -6.81
N TYR A 34 5.85 0.25 -6.43
CA TYR A 34 6.44 1.38 -7.15
C TYR A 34 7.54 1.98 -6.27
N CYS A 35 8.79 1.63 -6.54
CA CYS A 35 9.92 2.22 -5.84
C CYS A 35 10.23 3.56 -6.50
N ILE A 36 10.05 4.65 -5.76
CA ILE A 36 10.08 6.00 -6.35
C ILE A 36 11.28 6.81 -5.89
N ASP A 37 12.39 6.14 -5.59
CA ASP A 37 13.65 6.81 -5.23
C ASP A 37 14.03 7.83 -6.30
N GLY A 38 14.15 9.10 -5.88
CA GLY A 38 14.58 10.15 -6.79
C GLY A 38 13.60 10.51 -7.89
N ASP A 39 12.38 9.97 -7.86
CA ASP A 39 11.36 10.23 -8.89
C ASP A 39 10.29 11.16 -8.34
N GLU A 40 10.52 12.46 -8.47
CA GLU A 40 9.59 13.47 -7.97
C GLU A 40 8.25 13.46 -8.71
N ALA A 41 8.26 13.14 -10.00
CA ALA A 41 7.01 13.04 -10.75
C ALA A 41 6.12 11.93 -10.21
N ALA A 42 6.72 10.77 -9.90
CA ALA A 42 5.97 9.66 -9.31
C ALA A 42 5.47 10.02 -7.91
N ARG A 43 6.28 10.75 -7.14
CA ARG A 43 5.87 11.19 -5.80
C ARG A 43 4.69 12.16 -5.88
N ASP A 44 4.72 13.06 -6.85
CA ASP A 44 3.60 13.99 -7.06
C ASP A 44 2.32 13.22 -7.42
N GLU A 45 2.44 12.21 -8.26
CA GLU A 45 1.31 11.37 -8.65
C GLU A 45 0.76 10.61 -7.44
N MET A 46 1.64 10.04 -6.62
CA MET A 46 1.25 9.39 -5.38
C MET A 46 0.52 10.36 -4.46
N ALA A 47 1.03 11.58 -4.32
CA ALA A 47 0.42 12.58 -3.46
C ALA A 47 -1.00 12.91 -3.93
N LYS A 48 -1.21 13.02 -5.25
CA LYS A 48 -2.55 13.25 -5.79
C LYS A 48 -3.50 12.13 -5.43
N ARG A 49 -3.05 10.87 -5.57
CA ARG A 49 -3.87 9.71 -5.25
C ARG A 49 -4.18 9.61 -3.76
N SER A 50 -3.29 10.10 -2.91
CA SER A 50 -3.38 9.95 -1.45
C SER A 50 -3.83 11.23 -0.74
N ARG A 51 -4.46 12.14 -1.46
CA ARG A 51 -5.01 13.38 -0.89
C ARG A 51 -3.94 14.28 -0.29
N GLY A 52 -2.79 14.35 -0.93
CA GLY A 52 -1.71 15.22 -0.53
C GLY A 52 -0.66 14.58 0.36
N HIS A 53 -0.79 13.29 0.68
CA HIS A 53 0.22 12.62 1.49
C HIS A 53 1.46 12.31 0.65
N ARG A 54 2.62 12.72 1.14
CA ARG A 54 3.88 12.52 0.43
C ARG A 54 4.83 11.59 1.17
N THR A 55 4.39 11.02 2.30
CA THR A 55 5.19 10.08 3.09
C THR A 55 5.14 8.68 2.48
N LEU A 56 6.08 7.83 2.86
CA LEU A 56 6.19 6.46 2.37
C LEU A 56 6.20 5.50 3.55
N PRO A 57 5.60 4.33 3.39
CA PRO A 57 4.91 3.86 2.19
C PRO A 57 3.52 4.48 2.06
N GLN A 58 2.94 4.41 0.85
CA GLN A 58 1.52 4.68 0.65
C GLN A 58 0.92 3.47 -0.04
N ILE A 59 -0.18 2.97 0.48
CA ILE A 59 -0.78 1.70 0.07
C ILE A 59 -2.19 1.95 -0.44
N PHE A 60 -2.51 1.27 -1.54
CA PHE A 60 -3.84 1.34 -2.16
C PHE A 60 -4.35 -0.08 -2.37
N ILE A 61 -5.61 -0.31 -2.03
CA ILE A 61 -6.28 -1.60 -2.25
C ILE A 61 -7.53 -1.33 -3.07
N ASN A 62 -7.61 -1.92 -4.26
CA ASN A 62 -8.69 -1.68 -5.22
C ASN A 62 -8.87 -0.18 -5.47
N ASP A 63 -7.75 0.53 -5.63
CA ASP A 63 -7.69 1.97 -5.89
C ASP A 63 -8.16 2.84 -4.71
N GLN A 64 -8.42 2.24 -3.58
CA GLN A 64 -8.78 2.95 -2.35
C GLN A 64 -7.53 3.24 -1.53
N HIS A 65 -7.34 4.49 -1.16
CA HIS A 65 -6.19 4.89 -0.34
C HIS A 65 -6.32 4.32 1.06
N ILE A 66 -5.34 3.50 1.46
CA ILE A 66 -5.30 2.91 2.79
C ILE A 66 -4.47 3.78 3.73
N GLY A 67 -3.34 4.26 3.25
CA GLY A 67 -2.40 5.04 4.05
C GLY A 67 -1.04 4.39 4.08
N GLY A 68 -0.32 4.58 5.17
CA GLY A 68 1.01 4.05 5.35
C GLY A 68 1.04 2.75 6.16
N CYS A 69 2.23 2.45 6.68
CA CYS A 69 2.44 1.23 7.45
C CYS A 69 1.55 1.17 8.69
N THR A 70 1.43 2.27 9.42
CA THR A 70 0.62 2.32 10.64
C THR A 70 -0.83 1.98 10.35
N GLU A 71 -1.40 2.61 9.32
CA GLU A 71 -2.79 2.38 8.95
C GLU A 71 -3.01 0.94 8.49
N LEU A 72 -2.05 0.37 7.77
CA LEU A 72 -2.14 -1.02 7.34
C LEU A 72 -2.19 -1.98 8.53
N TYR A 73 -1.32 -1.77 9.52
CA TYR A 73 -1.28 -2.60 10.72
C TYR A 73 -2.52 -2.39 11.58
N GLU A 74 -3.06 -1.18 11.63
CA GLU A 74 -4.32 -0.92 12.35
C GLU A 74 -5.46 -1.74 11.76
N LEU A 75 -5.56 -1.79 10.43
CA LEU A 75 -6.56 -2.61 9.77
C LEU A 75 -6.38 -4.09 10.11
N GLU A 76 -5.14 -4.54 10.18
CA GLU A 76 -4.87 -5.92 10.53
C GLU A 76 -5.33 -6.22 11.97
N GLN A 77 -5.02 -5.34 12.91
CA GLN A 77 -5.42 -5.51 14.30
C GLN A 77 -6.93 -5.50 14.48
N GLU A 78 -7.63 -4.74 13.66
CA GLU A 78 -9.09 -4.66 13.70
C GLU A 78 -9.78 -5.82 12.99
N GLY A 79 -9.01 -6.69 12.34
CA GLY A 79 -9.57 -7.79 11.55
C GLY A 79 -10.20 -7.35 10.23
N ARG A 80 -9.92 -6.13 9.78
CA ARG A 80 -10.53 -5.56 8.58
C ARG A 80 -9.68 -5.71 7.33
N LEU A 81 -8.37 -5.95 7.50
CA LEU A 81 -7.48 -6.06 6.34
C LEU A 81 -7.87 -7.24 5.46
N ASN A 82 -8.18 -8.39 6.05
CA ASN A 82 -8.59 -9.57 5.28
C ASN A 82 -9.81 -9.27 4.41
N LEU A 83 -10.77 -8.52 4.95
CA LEU A 83 -11.98 -8.17 4.19
C LEU A 83 -11.62 -7.33 2.96
N LEU A 84 -10.71 -6.39 3.10
CA LEU A 84 -10.28 -5.56 1.97
C LEU A 84 -9.51 -6.38 0.94
N LEU A 85 -8.65 -7.30 1.40
CA LEU A 85 -7.84 -8.11 0.49
C LEU A 85 -8.67 -9.16 -0.23
N GLU A 86 -9.80 -9.56 0.34
CA GLU A 86 -10.72 -10.51 -0.30
C GLU A 86 -11.68 -9.83 -1.27
N ALA A 87 -11.82 -8.52 -1.20
CA ALA A 87 -12.69 -7.77 -2.09
C ALA A 87 -12.17 -7.85 -3.51
N LYS A 88 -13.05 -8.13 -4.46
CA LYS A 88 -12.64 -8.26 -5.86
C LYS A 88 -12.46 -6.87 -6.48
N SER A 89 -11.49 -6.77 -7.39
CA SER A 89 -11.35 -5.58 -8.21
C SER A 89 -12.57 -5.44 -9.10
N ALA A 90 -13.02 -4.23 -9.24
CA ALA A 90 -14.14 -3.93 -10.12
C ALA A 90 -13.75 -4.12 -11.59
#